data_51e011981be93c3c947acb5ebcbda3a7
#
_entry.id   51e011981be93c3c947acb5ebcbda3a7
#
_cell.length_a   1.000
_cell.length_b   1.000
_cell.length_c   1.000
_cell.angle_alpha   90.00
_cell.angle_beta   90.00
_cell.angle_gamma   90.00
#
_symmetry.space_group_name_H-M   'P 1'
#
loop_
_entity.id
_entity.type
_entity.pdbx_description
1 polymer ?
#
loop_
_entity_poly.entity_id
_entity_poly.type
_entity_poly.pdbx_seq_one_letter_code
_entity_poly.pdbx_strand_id
1 'polypeptide(L)'
;MNLSRNFTLQELIKSDTAVRLGIDNNPNADQIEKLKLLCERVLQPVRDQFGRVKVTSGYRSPELCLAIGSSVNSQHAKAEAADFEVIGVDNAELADWVYKYCETDQLILEYYTPGEPNSGWVHASYVEFNPRRQYMRAYKEDKKTKYKPIIGKAVDLV
;
A
#
# COMPACT_ATOMS: atom_id res chain seq x y z
N MET A 1 14.64 -1.79 14.05
CA MET A 1 13.98 -0.49 14.38
C MET A 1 12.47 -0.62 14.19
N ASN A 2 11.72 -0.26 15.21
CA ASN A 2 10.26 -0.25 15.11
C ASN A 2 9.78 1.10 14.57
N LEU A 3 8.89 1.04 13.58
CA LEU A 3 8.24 2.23 13.01
C LEU A 3 6.95 2.55 13.76
N SER A 4 6.27 1.52 14.27
CA SER A 4 5.15 1.60 15.19
C SER A 4 5.16 0.34 16.07
N ARG A 5 4.16 0.18 16.93
CA ARG A 5 4.13 -0.92 17.91
C ARG A 5 4.32 -2.30 17.25
N ASN A 6 3.72 -2.55 16.10
CA ASN A 6 3.75 -3.87 15.45
C ASN A 6 4.43 -3.87 14.07
N PHE A 7 5.06 -2.77 13.65
CA PHE A 7 5.71 -2.70 12.34
C PHE A 7 7.17 -2.29 12.47
N THR A 8 8.03 -3.01 11.75
CA THR A 8 9.47 -2.76 11.74
C THR A 8 9.90 -2.13 10.43
N LEU A 9 11.04 -1.45 10.43
CA LEU A 9 11.64 -0.91 9.22
C LEU A 9 11.91 -2.04 8.22
N GLN A 10 12.39 -3.18 8.69
CA GLN A 10 12.70 -4.33 7.84
C GLN A 10 11.49 -4.80 7.03
N GLU A 11 10.30 -4.81 7.64
CA GLU A 11 9.07 -5.18 6.93
C GLU A 11 8.73 -4.19 5.81
N LEU A 12 9.00 -2.90 6.04
CA LEU A 12 8.64 -1.84 5.09
C LEU A 12 9.64 -1.65 3.96
N ILE A 13 10.83 -2.26 4.06
CA ILE A 13 11.86 -2.14 3.02
C ILE A 13 12.23 -3.48 2.39
N LYS A 14 11.64 -4.58 2.84
CA LYS A 14 11.92 -5.91 2.32
C LYS A 14 11.58 -6.00 0.83
N SER A 15 12.52 -6.52 0.05
CA SER A 15 12.32 -6.79 -1.37
C SER A 15 13.23 -7.93 -1.82
N ASP A 16 12.63 -9.05 -2.21
CA ASP A 16 13.38 -10.19 -2.76
C ASP A 16 14.03 -9.82 -4.09
N THR A 17 13.39 -8.97 -4.88
CA THR A 17 13.94 -8.47 -6.14
C THR A 17 15.19 -7.62 -5.91
N ALA A 18 15.16 -6.73 -4.91
CA ALA A 18 16.32 -5.90 -4.58
C ALA A 18 17.52 -6.79 -4.18
N VAL A 19 17.28 -7.81 -3.36
CA VAL A 19 18.32 -8.75 -2.96
C VAL A 19 18.88 -9.50 -4.17
N ARG A 20 18.00 -10.04 -5.01
CA ARG A 20 18.41 -10.81 -6.20
C ARG A 20 19.22 -9.97 -7.19
N LEU A 21 18.86 -8.71 -7.38
CA LEU A 21 19.52 -7.82 -8.33
C LEU A 21 20.67 -7.00 -7.72
N GLY A 22 20.92 -7.13 -6.41
CA GLY A 22 21.97 -6.38 -5.72
C GLY A 22 21.67 -4.88 -5.63
N ILE A 23 20.39 -4.50 -5.58
CA ILE A 23 19.96 -3.11 -5.49
C ILE A 23 19.87 -2.68 -4.04
N ASP A 24 20.46 -1.53 -3.70
CA ASP A 24 20.30 -0.92 -2.39
C ASP A 24 18.88 -0.38 -2.23
N ASN A 25 18.15 -0.89 -1.25
CA ASN A 25 16.78 -0.47 -0.94
C ASN A 25 16.68 0.16 0.46
N ASN A 26 17.72 0.82 0.91
CA ASN A 26 17.71 1.49 2.21
C ASN A 26 17.21 2.94 2.07
N PRO A 27 16.18 3.32 2.84
CA PRO A 27 15.69 4.70 2.85
C PRO A 27 16.62 5.62 3.64
N ASN A 28 16.59 6.91 3.32
CA ASN A 28 17.28 7.93 4.12
C ASN A 28 16.46 8.29 5.38
N ALA A 29 17.00 9.16 6.22
CA ALA A 29 16.37 9.56 7.48
C ALA A 29 14.98 10.18 7.29
N ASP A 30 14.82 11.06 6.30
CA ASP A 30 13.52 11.70 6.02
C ASP A 30 12.49 10.67 5.54
N GLN A 31 12.92 9.71 4.73
CA GLN A 31 12.05 8.63 4.26
C GLN A 31 11.63 7.71 5.40
N ILE A 32 12.51 7.45 6.35
CA ILE A 32 12.17 6.65 7.55
C ILE A 32 11.09 7.36 8.36
N GLU A 33 11.16 8.69 8.51
CA GLU A 33 10.10 9.44 9.19
C GLU A 33 8.76 9.34 8.46
N LYS A 34 8.77 9.37 7.13
CA LYS A 34 7.54 9.15 6.34
C LYS A 34 6.99 7.74 6.52
N LEU A 35 7.84 6.72 6.56
CA LEU A 35 7.42 5.35 6.82
C LEU A 35 6.82 5.20 8.22
N LYS A 36 7.35 5.92 9.21
CA LYS A 36 6.75 5.95 10.56
C LYS A 36 5.33 6.48 10.52
N LEU A 37 5.11 7.59 9.82
CA LEU A 37 3.76 8.17 9.68
C LEU A 37 2.81 7.21 8.98
N LEU A 38 3.25 6.57 7.91
CA LEU A 38 2.46 5.57 7.21
C LEU A 38 2.06 4.42 8.14
N CYS A 39 2.99 3.93 8.95
CA CYS A 39 2.72 2.88 9.93
C CYS A 39 1.76 3.36 11.02
N GLU A 40 2.02 4.52 11.61
CA GLU A 40 1.20 5.04 12.72
C GLU A 40 -0.21 5.40 12.28
N ARG A 41 -0.37 5.96 11.08
CA ARG A 41 -1.64 6.52 10.61
C ARG A 41 -2.48 5.55 9.79
N VAL A 42 -1.89 4.53 9.20
CA VAL A 42 -2.60 3.57 8.34
C VAL A 42 -2.41 2.13 8.81
N LEU A 43 -1.18 1.63 8.81
CA LEU A 43 -0.94 0.20 9.04
C LEU A 43 -1.22 -0.24 10.47
N GLN A 44 -0.85 0.56 11.46
CA GLN A 44 -1.11 0.23 12.87
C GLN A 44 -2.61 0.23 13.20
N PRO A 45 -3.41 1.24 12.77
CA PRO A 45 -4.87 1.17 12.91
C PRO A 45 -5.50 -0.07 12.29
N VAL A 46 -5.04 -0.48 11.11
CA VAL A 46 -5.49 -1.72 10.45
C VAL A 46 -5.14 -2.93 11.32
N ARG A 47 -3.90 -2.98 11.82
CA ARG A 47 -3.43 -4.06 12.71
C ARG A 47 -4.27 -4.16 13.97
N ASP A 48 -4.59 -3.03 14.58
CA ASP A 48 -5.37 -2.98 15.81
C ASP A 48 -6.82 -3.44 15.58
N GLN A 49 -7.37 -3.18 14.40
CA GLN A 49 -8.75 -3.56 14.05
C GLN A 49 -8.87 -5.02 13.64
N PHE A 50 -7.97 -5.50 12.77
CA PHE A 50 -8.16 -6.78 12.08
C PHE A 50 -7.18 -7.87 12.53
N GLY A 51 -6.11 -7.52 13.20
CA GLY A 51 -5.03 -8.45 13.50
C GLY A 51 -3.89 -8.35 12.50
N ARG A 52 -3.19 -9.46 12.29
CA ARG A 52 -1.93 -9.48 11.54
C ARG A 52 -2.06 -8.96 10.12
N VAL A 53 -1.24 -7.96 9.79
CA VAL A 53 -1.16 -7.35 8.46
C VAL A 53 0.06 -7.90 7.73
N LYS A 54 -0.14 -8.34 6.50
CA LYS A 54 0.93 -8.76 5.60
C LYS A 54 1.27 -7.60 4.67
N VAL A 55 2.44 -7.00 4.86
CA VAL A 55 2.96 -5.97 3.96
C VAL A 55 3.70 -6.69 2.83
N THR A 56 3.22 -6.54 1.61
CA THR A 56 3.84 -7.17 0.44
C THR A 56 4.83 -6.26 -0.27
N SER A 57 4.66 -4.93 -0.14
CA SER A 57 5.60 -3.95 -0.67
C SER A 57 5.44 -2.65 0.11
N GLY A 58 6.55 -2.09 0.57
CA GLY A 58 6.60 -0.78 1.20
C GLY A 58 7.48 0.16 0.40
N TYR A 59 8.57 0.63 1.00
CA TYR A 59 9.54 1.47 0.30
C TYR A 59 10.23 0.69 -0.82
N ARG A 60 10.32 1.32 -1.98
CA ARG A 60 11.09 0.84 -3.13
C ARG A 60 11.94 2.00 -3.64
N SER A 61 13.27 1.85 -3.58
CA SER A 61 14.18 2.88 -4.09
C SER A 61 13.86 3.21 -5.56
N PRO A 62 14.21 4.41 -6.04
CA PRO A 62 14.02 4.74 -7.47
C PRO A 62 14.66 3.71 -8.41
N GLU A 63 15.86 3.22 -8.07
CA GLU A 63 16.53 2.18 -8.85
C GLU A 63 15.71 0.89 -8.89
N LEU A 64 15.16 0.45 -7.75
CA LEU A 64 14.30 -0.72 -7.69
C LEU A 64 13.01 -0.51 -8.50
N CYS A 65 12.40 0.68 -8.41
CA CYS A 65 11.22 1.00 -9.21
C CYS A 65 11.49 0.85 -10.70
N LEU A 66 12.62 1.35 -11.19
CA LEU A 66 13.00 1.19 -12.59
C LEU A 66 13.19 -0.27 -12.95
N ALA A 67 13.86 -1.04 -12.10
CA ALA A 67 14.15 -2.45 -12.36
C ALA A 67 12.90 -3.31 -12.50
N ILE A 68 11.81 -2.96 -11.81
CA ILE A 68 10.54 -3.70 -11.86
C ILE A 68 9.53 -3.09 -12.84
N GLY A 69 9.96 -2.10 -13.64
CA GLY A 69 9.09 -1.46 -14.64
C GLY A 69 8.11 -0.44 -14.06
N SER A 70 8.36 0.08 -12.85
CA SER A 70 7.57 1.12 -12.23
C SER A 70 8.20 2.50 -12.42
N SER A 71 7.51 3.54 -11.96
CA SER A 71 7.99 4.92 -12.06
C SER A 71 8.87 5.30 -10.87
N VAL A 72 9.92 6.10 -11.13
CA VAL A 72 10.72 6.74 -10.07
C VAL A 72 9.90 7.76 -9.28
N ASN A 73 8.75 8.19 -9.80
CA ASN A 73 7.81 9.11 -9.14
C ASN A 73 6.74 8.39 -8.34
N SER A 74 6.80 7.06 -8.23
CA SER A 74 5.88 6.27 -7.43
C SER A 74 5.90 6.72 -5.97
N GLN A 75 4.76 6.68 -5.30
CA GLN A 75 4.70 6.96 -3.86
C GLN A 75 5.46 5.92 -3.04
N HIS A 76 5.70 4.71 -3.57
CA HIS A 76 6.61 3.75 -2.95
C HIS A 76 8.05 4.30 -2.92
N ALA A 77 8.48 4.99 -3.97
CA ALA A 77 9.82 5.60 -4.02
C ALA A 77 9.94 6.82 -3.10
N LYS A 78 8.81 7.43 -2.75
CA LYS A 78 8.75 8.57 -1.82
C LYS A 78 8.58 8.14 -0.37
N ALA A 79 8.56 6.84 -0.09
CA ALA A 79 8.30 6.28 1.24
C ALA A 79 6.91 6.66 1.81
N GLU A 80 5.94 6.82 0.93
CA GLU A 80 4.57 7.26 1.27
C GLU A 80 3.53 6.16 1.14
N ALA A 81 3.88 4.99 0.56
CA ALA A 81 2.90 3.96 0.22
C ALA A 81 3.31 2.56 0.66
N ALA A 82 2.31 1.74 0.90
CA ALA A 82 2.46 0.31 1.12
C ALA A 82 1.34 -0.45 0.42
N ASP A 83 1.66 -1.67 -0.04
CA ASP A 83 0.71 -2.66 -0.49
C ASP A 83 0.59 -3.71 0.61
N PHE A 84 -0.64 -4.07 0.97
CA PHE A 84 -0.87 -4.97 2.10
C PHE A 84 -2.19 -5.70 2.01
N GLU A 85 -2.28 -6.76 2.81
CA GLU A 85 -3.49 -7.56 3.00
C GLU A 85 -3.59 -7.97 4.46
N VAL A 86 -4.79 -8.34 4.87
CA VAL A 86 -5.04 -8.98 6.16
C VAL A 86 -5.59 -10.39 5.89
N ILE A 87 -4.90 -11.42 6.39
CA ILE A 87 -5.31 -12.81 6.18
C ILE A 87 -6.70 -13.05 6.75
N GLY A 88 -7.60 -13.62 5.94
CA GLY A 88 -8.95 -13.92 6.35
C GLY A 88 -9.94 -12.76 6.23
N VAL A 89 -9.50 -11.61 5.74
CA VAL A 89 -10.36 -10.43 5.52
C VAL A 89 -10.46 -10.17 4.02
N ASP A 90 -11.68 -9.96 3.56
CA ASP A 90 -11.96 -9.57 2.17
C ASP A 90 -11.24 -8.25 1.86
N ASN A 91 -10.47 -8.21 0.77
CA ASN A 91 -9.72 -7.01 0.39
C ASN A 91 -10.62 -5.80 0.11
N ALA A 92 -11.85 -6.02 -0.37
CA ALA A 92 -12.81 -4.94 -0.55
C ALA A 92 -13.29 -4.38 0.80
N GLU A 93 -13.54 -5.26 1.78
CA GLU A 93 -13.90 -4.87 3.15
C GLU A 93 -12.74 -4.10 3.80
N LEU A 94 -11.52 -4.57 3.62
CA LEU A 94 -10.33 -3.91 4.13
C LEU A 94 -10.17 -2.51 3.53
N ALA A 95 -10.32 -2.38 2.22
CA ALA A 95 -10.22 -1.09 1.53
C ALA A 95 -11.28 -0.11 2.02
N ASP A 96 -12.53 -0.55 2.16
CA ASP A 96 -13.62 0.30 2.65
C ASP A 96 -13.34 0.79 4.08
N TRP A 97 -12.83 -0.09 4.93
CA TRP A 97 -12.48 0.27 6.30
C TRP A 97 -11.37 1.33 6.35
N VAL A 98 -10.32 1.13 5.55
CA VAL A 98 -9.19 2.08 5.47
C VAL A 98 -9.68 3.44 4.97
N TYR A 99 -10.52 3.46 3.95
CA TYR A 99 -11.07 4.73 3.44
C TYR A 99 -11.86 5.48 4.52
N LYS A 100 -12.65 4.76 5.29
CA LYS A 100 -13.51 5.34 6.32
C LYS A 100 -12.74 5.86 7.53
N TYR A 101 -11.73 5.13 7.99
CA TYR A 101 -11.09 5.37 9.28
C TYR A 101 -9.66 5.92 9.20
N CYS A 102 -9.04 5.93 8.04
CA CYS A 102 -7.69 6.45 7.86
C CYS A 102 -7.69 7.59 6.84
N GLU A 103 -6.89 8.62 7.10
CA GLU A 103 -6.73 9.73 6.18
C GLU A 103 -5.65 9.41 5.14
N THR A 104 -6.01 8.66 4.13
CA THR A 104 -5.10 8.30 3.04
C THR A 104 -5.05 9.38 1.97
N ASP A 105 -3.91 9.48 1.29
CA ASP A 105 -3.78 10.31 0.10
C ASP A 105 -4.41 9.61 -1.10
N GLN A 106 -3.92 8.40 -1.40
CA GLN A 106 -4.48 7.55 -2.46
C GLN A 106 -4.67 6.15 -1.91
N LEU A 107 -5.88 5.63 -2.05
CA LEU A 107 -6.25 4.29 -1.66
C LEU A 107 -6.72 3.57 -2.91
N ILE A 108 -6.08 2.44 -3.23
CA ILE A 108 -6.39 1.69 -4.44
C ILE A 108 -6.63 0.23 -4.09
N LEU A 109 -7.79 -0.27 -4.46
CA LEU A 109 -8.07 -1.70 -4.47
C LEU A 109 -7.55 -2.24 -5.81
N GLU A 110 -6.41 -2.95 -5.78
CA GLU A 110 -5.69 -3.36 -6.98
C GLU A 110 -6.04 -4.79 -7.37
N TYR A 111 -6.52 -4.94 -8.60
CA TYR A 111 -6.80 -6.24 -9.26
C TYR A 111 -7.76 -7.15 -8.47
N TYR A 112 -8.68 -6.54 -7.76
CA TYR A 112 -9.71 -7.27 -7.02
C TYR A 112 -10.79 -7.78 -7.98
N THR A 113 -11.12 -9.06 -7.84
CA THR A 113 -12.24 -9.67 -8.57
C THR A 113 -13.42 -9.80 -7.60
N PRO A 114 -14.55 -9.11 -7.86
CA PRO A 114 -15.75 -9.24 -7.03
C PRO A 114 -16.15 -10.71 -6.86
N GLY A 115 -16.45 -11.11 -5.62
CA GLY A 115 -16.74 -12.51 -5.28
C GLY A 115 -15.52 -13.34 -4.93
N GLU A 116 -14.31 -12.82 -5.10
CA GLU A 116 -13.06 -13.48 -4.73
C GLU A 116 -12.34 -12.64 -3.65
N PRO A 117 -12.61 -12.88 -2.36
CA PRO A 117 -12.15 -12.03 -1.25
C PRO A 117 -10.63 -11.83 -1.17
N ASN A 118 -9.86 -12.85 -1.57
CA ASN A 118 -8.40 -12.83 -1.48
C ASN A 118 -7.73 -12.40 -2.78
N SER A 119 -8.50 -11.98 -3.78
CA SER A 119 -7.93 -11.47 -5.03
C SER A 119 -7.38 -10.08 -4.85
N GLY A 120 -6.32 -9.76 -5.59
CA GLY A 120 -5.69 -8.44 -5.54
C GLY A 120 -5.10 -8.11 -4.18
N TRP A 121 -4.98 -6.82 -3.90
CA TRP A 121 -4.47 -6.29 -2.63
C TRP A 121 -4.90 -4.85 -2.44
N VAL A 122 -4.57 -4.29 -1.28
CA VAL A 122 -4.85 -2.88 -0.97
C VAL A 122 -3.55 -2.09 -1.04
N HIS A 123 -3.57 -1.01 -1.81
CA HIS A 123 -2.51 -0.01 -1.84
C HIS A 123 -3.00 1.23 -1.11
N ALA A 124 -2.23 1.72 -0.14
CA ALA A 124 -2.55 2.95 0.56
C ALA A 124 -1.32 3.83 0.68
N SER A 125 -1.52 5.13 0.48
CA SER A 125 -0.49 6.13 0.72
C SER A 125 -0.93 7.14 1.76
N TYR A 126 0.04 7.71 2.44
CA TYR A 126 -0.17 8.74 3.45
C TYR A 126 0.77 9.91 3.20
N VAL A 127 0.21 11.13 3.20
CA VAL A 127 0.97 12.38 3.18
C VAL A 127 0.49 13.24 4.34
N GLU A 128 1.41 13.96 4.97
CA GLU A 128 1.11 14.75 6.17
C GLU A 128 0.21 15.94 5.87
N PHE A 129 0.37 16.55 4.69
CA PHE A 129 -0.36 17.75 4.31
C PHE A 129 -1.14 17.57 3.03
N ASN A 130 -2.39 18.05 3.01
CA ASN A 130 -3.28 18.10 1.84
C ASN A 130 -3.48 16.74 1.15
N PRO A 131 -3.91 15.69 1.88
CA PRO A 131 -4.20 14.40 1.26
C PRO A 131 -5.32 14.53 0.23
N ARG A 132 -5.15 13.89 -0.92
CA ARG A 132 -6.14 13.93 -2.02
C ARG A 132 -7.40 13.13 -1.69
N ARG A 133 -7.33 12.18 -0.80
CA ARG A 133 -8.45 11.30 -0.41
C ARG A 133 -9.05 10.54 -1.59
N GLN A 134 -8.22 10.17 -2.57
CA GLN A 134 -8.67 9.39 -3.71
C GLN A 134 -8.93 7.94 -3.30
N TYR A 135 -10.08 7.41 -3.73
CA TYR A 135 -10.43 6.01 -3.54
C TYR A 135 -10.72 5.39 -4.91
N MET A 136 -9.88 4.46 -5.33
CA MET A 136 -9.89 3.95 -6.69
C MET A 136 -9.78 2.43 -6.71
N ARG A 137 -10.18 1.83 -7.84
CA ARG A 137 -9.83 0.46 -8.18
C ARG A 137 -8.90 0.45 -9.38
N ALA A 138 -7.95 -0.49 -9.40
CA ALA A 138 -7.10 -0.75 -10.55
C ALA A 138 -7.47 -2.11 -11.13
N TYR A 139 -7.56 -2.20 -12.46
CA TYR A 139 -7.92 -3.43 -13.17
C TYR A 139 -7.18 -3.51 -14.49
N LYS A 140 -7.10 -4.72 -15.06
CA LYS A 140 -6.50 -4.93 -16.38
C LYS A 140 -7.58 -4.85 -17.46
N GLU A 141 -7.29 -4.12 -18.53
CA GLU A 141 -8.09 -4.06 -19.74
C GLU A 141 -7.12 -3.97 -20.91
N ASP A 142 -7.22 -4.89 -21.88
CA ASP A 142 -6.30 -4.97 -23.03
C ASP A 142 -4.84 -4.97 -22.60
N LYS A 143 -4.50 -5.74 -21.58
CA LYS A 143 -3.16 -5.88 -20.99
C LYS A 143 -2.61 -4.60 -20.36
N LYS A 144 -3.43 -3.56 -20.23
CA LYS A 144 -3.05 -2.29 -19.59
C LYS A 144 -3.77 -2.15 -18.26
N THR A 145 -3.12 -1.53 -17.29
CA THR A 145 -3.74 -1.17 -16.03
C THR A 145 -4.57 0.09 -16.18
N LYS A 146 -5.82 0.00 -15.82
CA LYS A 146 -6.78 1.11 -15.83
C LYS A 146 -7.20 1.41 -14.40
N TYR A 147 -7.61 2.65 -14.16
CA TYR A 147 -8.06 3.10 -12.85
C TYR A 147 -9.44 3.70 -12.96
N LYS A 148 -10.31 3.38 -11.99
CA LYS A 148 -11.65 3.98 -11.85
C LYS A 148 -11.88 4.40 -10.41
N PRO A 149 -12.55 5.53 -10.16
CA PRO A 149 -13.00 5.87 -8.81
C PRO A 149 -13.95 4.80 -8.26
N ILE A 150 -13.82 4.49 -6.98
CA ILE A 150 -14.83 3.72 -6.27
C ILE A 150 -15.85 4.72 -5.72
N ILE A 151 -17.09 4.60 -6.17
CA ILE A 151 -18.21 5.41 -5.71
C ILE A 151 -19.03 4.55 -4.76
N GLY A 152 -19.19 5.00 -3.51
CA GLY A 152 -19.82 4.18 -2.48
C GLY A 152 -18.82 3.20 -1.85
N LYS A 153 -19.15 1.91 -1.85
CA LYS A 153 -18.35 0.88 -1.18
C LYS A 153 -17.76 -0.13 -2.15
N ALA A 154 -16.51 -0.54 -1.90
CA ALA A 154 -15.85 -1.58 -2.69
C ALA A 154 -16.55 -2.94 -2.55
N VAL A 155 -17.13 -3.25 -1.38
CA VAL A 155 -17.88 -4.49 -1.16
C VAL A 155 -19.11 -4.62 -2.06
N ASP A 156 -19.59 -3.52 -2.61
CA ASP A 156 -20.76 -3.49 -3.50
C ASP A 156 -20.37 -3.60 -4.99
N LEU A 157 -19.09 -3.75 -5.31
CA LEU A 157 -18.64 -3.95 -6.68
C LEU A 157 -19.13 -5.29 -7.24
N VAL A 158 -19.49 -5.27 -8.50
CA VAL A 158 -19.97 -6.46 -9.24
C VAL A 158 -19.16 -6.70 -10.50
#